data_1f77ae83afca18a5a200a8fe22260f15
#
_entry.id   1f77ae83afca18a5a200a8fe22260f15
#
_cell.length_a   1.000
_cell.length_b   1.000
_cell.length_c   1.000
_cell.angle_alpha   90.00
_cell.angle_beta   90.00
_cell.angle_gamma   90.00
#
_symmetry.space_group_name_H-M   'P 1'
#
loop_
_entity.id
_entity.type
_entity.pdbx_description
1 polymer ?
#
loop_
_entity_poly.entity_id
_entity_poly.type
_entity_poly.pdbx_seq_one_letter_code
_entity_poly.pdbx_strand_id
1 'polypeptide(L)'
;PEWADPSFDPGRTHSIPYQWGSTSFSVNTEDYTGDINTTDILFNPPAELSGKINVLDSQGEVMALASLHMGFPQCDTDRAQLSALNDMLQDAKTHWASFNSDTAKEVLVSGDVSVGMIYDGFSAKARAERASITYAFPTQGYVVWMDNVVLLNDAPNRDSAIKFMDFMLEPENIAAVSNYARYGLGVTGAGDFLDPDLATLPESNPPETAGAGAFIAVCDEATQAVYDQIWTNLKN
;
A
#
# COMPACT_ATOMS: atom_id res chain seq x y z
N PRO A 1 11.58 10.68 12.68
CA PRO A 1 12.05 11.98 12.27
C PRO A 1 11.59 12.38 10.89
N GLU A 2 11.69 11.51 9.84
CA GLU A 2 11.21 11.83 8.48
C GLU A 2 9.68 11.96 8.40
N TRP A 3 8.95 11.31 9.29
CA TRP A 3 7.50 11.39 9.42
C TRP A 3 7.02 12.49 10.37
N ALA A 4 7.94 13.23 11.00
CA ALA A 4 7.61 14.25 11.99
C ALA A 4 6.97 15.50 11.38
N ASP A 5 7.25 15.78 10.11
CA ASP A 5 6.73 16.94 9.38
C ASP A 5 6.29 16.52 7.96
N PRO A 6 5.18 15.80 7.81
CA PRO A 6 4.74 15.30 6.52
C PRO A 6 4.17 16.44 5.66
N SER A 7 4.34 16.31 4.34
CA SER A 7 3.87 17.33 3.37
C SER A 7 2.34 17.54 3.39
N PHE A 8 1.57 16.56 3.81
CA PHE A 8 0.11 16.65 3.90
C PHE A 8 -0.41 17.35 5.18
N ASP A 9 0.44 17.52 6.21
CA ASP A 9 0.12 18.26 7.45
C ASP A 9 1.39 18.90 8.01
N PRO A 10 1.90 19.98 7.38
CA PRO A 10 3.11 20.66 7.83
C PRO A 10 2.95 21.19 9.27
N GLY A 11 3.92 20.87 10.11
CA GLY A 11 3.91 21.23 11.53
C GLY A 11 2.98 20.39 12.40
N ARG A 12 2.35 19.34 11.85
CA ARG A 12 1.45 18.45 12.61
C ARG A 12 0.35 19.20 13.36
N THR A 13 -0.36 20.11 12.68
CA THR A 13 -1.37 20.97 13.30
C THR A 13 -2.78 20.39 13.30
N HIS A 14 -3.04 19.35 12.51
CA HIS A 14 -4.37 18.79 12.29
C HIS A 14 -4.45 17.27 12.53
N SER A 15 -3.32 16.58 12.53
CA SER A 15 -3.30 15.13 12.59
C SER A 15 -2.21 14.58 13.53
N ILE A 16 -2.46 13.40 14.06
CA ILE A 16 -1.51 12.69 14.90
C ILE A 16 -1.22 11.33 14.23
N PRO A 17 0.07 10.97 14.00
CA PRO A 17 0.40 9.71 13.35
C PRO A 17 -0.04 8.53 14.20
N TYR A 18 -0.67 7.58 13.56
CA TYR A 18 -1.22 6.39 14.19
C TYR A 18 -0.43 5.15 13.78
N GLN A 19 -0.53 4.76 12.51
CA GLN A 19 0.22 3.66 11.91
C GLN A 19 0.78 4.09 10.56
N TRP A 20 1.79 3.36 10.09
CA TRP A 20 2.31 3.51 8.74
C TRP A 20 2.62 2.14 8.15
N GLY A 21 2.65 2.07 6.85
CA GLY A 21 2.99 0.87 6.11
C GLY A 21 3.24 1.14 4.65
N SER A 22 3.26 0.07 3.89
CA SER A 22 3.46 0.12 2.46
C SER A 22 2.45 -0.72 1.70
N THR A 23 2.23 -0.35 0.44
CA THR A 23 1.46 -1.12 -0.53
C THR A 23 2.36 -1.49 -1.70
N SER A 24 2.41 -2.77 -1.96
CA SER A 24 3.05 -3.36 -3.12
C SER A 24 2.27 -4.63 -3.50
N PHE A 25 2.94 -5.72 -3.75
CA PHE A 25 2.29 -7.01 -4.02
C PHE A 25 3.10 -8.14 -3.39
N SER A 26 2.43 -9.27 -3.19
CA SER A 26 3.07 -10.52 -2.77
C SER A 26 2.94 -11.56 -3.85
N VAL A 27 3.93 -12.43 -3.90
CA VAL A 27 4.02 -13.55 -4.85
C VAL A 27 4.13 -14.86 -4.08
N ASN A 28 3.38 -15.87 -4.50
CA ASN A 28 3.60 -17.22 -4.04
C ASN A 28 4.79 -17.83 -4.81
N THR A 29 5.92 -17.98 -4.11
CA THR A 29 7.17 -18.47 -4.70
C THR A 29 7.18 -19.97 -5.03
N GLU A 30 6.14 -20.72 -4.67
CA GLU A 30 5.90 -22.08 -5.18
C GLU A 30 5.36 -22.04 -6.60
N ASP A 31 4.64 -20.99 -6.98
CA ASP A 31 4.03 -20.86 -8.31
C ASP A 31 4.94 -20.09 -9.29
N TYR A 32 5.80 -19.20 -8.78
CA TYR A 32 6.70 -18.38 -9.58
C TYR A 32 8.06 -18.21 -8.90
N THR A 33 9.12 -18.54 -9.62
CA THR A 33 10.52 -18.51 -9.12
C THR A 33 11.40 -17.47 -9.80
N GLY A 34 10.81 -16.62 -10.66
CA GLY A 34 11.52 -15.51 -11.31
C GLY A 34 11.74 -14.32 -10.40
N ASP A 35 12.23 -13.22 -10.96
CA ASP A 35 12.40 -11.97 -10.23
C ASP A 35 11.03 -11.38 -9.84
N ILE A 36 10.78 -11.25 -8.55
CA ILE A 36 9.55 -10.68 -8.02
C ILE A 36 9.68 -9.17 -7.75
N ASN A 37 10.88 -8.59 -7.73
CA ASN A 37 11.12 -7.20 -7.37
C ASN A 37 11.05 -6.24 -8.56
N THR A 38 10.05 -6.45 -9.41
CA THR A 38 9.73 -5.59 -10.55
C THR A 38 8.23 -5.39 -10.67
N THR A 39 7.79 -4.18 -10.96
CA THR A 39 6.38 -3.88 -11.22
C THR A 39 5.84 -4.54 -12.50
N ASP A 40 6.70 -5.11 -13.35
CA ASP A 40 6.27 -5.94 -14.50
C ASP A 40 5.36 -7.09 -14.07
N ILE A 41 5.56 -7.62 -12.87
CA ILE A 41 4.69 -8.67 -12.30
C ILE A 41 3.21 -8.28 -12.32
N LEU A 42 2.90 -6.99 -12.11
CA LEU A 42 1.52 -6.50 -12.15
C LEU A 42 1.10 -6.04 -13.55
N PHE A 43 1.99 -5.34 -14.26
CA PHE A 43 1.60 -4.56 -15.45
C PHE A 43 2.01 -5.18 -16.79
N ASN A 44 2.99 -6.07 -16.80
CA ASN A 44 3.44 -6.83 -17.97
C ASN A 44 3.92 -8.23 -17.55
N PRO A 45 3.05 -9.02 -16.90
CA PRO A 45 3.45 -10.24 -16.23
C PRO A 45 3.94 -11.32 -17.21
N PRO A 46 4.84 -12.20 -16.75
CA PRO A 46 5.14 -13.43 -17.45
C PRO A 46 3.87 -14.25 -17.72
N ALA A 47 3.85 -14.98 -18.84
CA ALA A 47 2.66 -15.72 -19.30
C ALA A 47 2.10 -16.70 -18.24
N GLU A 48 2.96 -17.26 -17.39
CA GLU A 48 2.60 -18.19 -16.32
C GLU A 48 1.82 -17.53 -15.18
N LEU A 49 1.92 -16.21 -15.01
CA LEU A 49 1.17 -15.40 -14.02
C LEU A 49 -0.11 -14.79 -14.60
N SER A 50 -0.28 -14.80 -15.92
CA SER A 50 -1.48 -14.25 -16.56
C SER A 50 -2.75 -14.95 -16.07
N GLY A 51 -3.75 -14.19 -15.66
CA GLY A 51 -4.99 -14.70 -15.09
C GLY A 51 -4.90 -15.17 -13.63
N LYS A 52 -3.75 -14.90 -12.96
CA LYS A 52 -3.51 -15.30 -11.56
C LYS A 52 -3.11 -14.12 -10.66
N ILE A 53 -3.52 -12.91 -11.01
CA ILE A 53 -3.15 -11.69 -10.32
C ILE A 53 -4.40 -11.06 -9.73
N ASN A 54 -4.43 -10.81 -8.42
CA ASN A 54 -5.41 -9.94 -7.78
C ASN A 54 -4.84 -8.53 -7.63
N VAL A 55 -5.59 -7.53 -8.02
CA VAL A 55 -5.25 -6.13 -7.82
C VAL A 55 -6.20 -5.51 -6.80
N LEU A 56 -5.72 -4.60 -5.97
CA LEU A 56 -6.57 -3.90 -5.01
C LEU A 56 -7.64 -3.06 -5.74
N ASP A 57 -8.84 -3.05 -5.19
CA ASP A 57 -9.90 -2.14 -5.62
C ASP A 57 -9.68 -0.75 -4.99
N SER A 58 -8.53 -0.15 -5.33
CA SER A 58 -8.07 1.13 -4.81
C SER A 58 -7.39 1.94 -5.91
N GLN A 59 -8.13 2.93 -6.43
CA GLN A 59 -7.66 3.79 -7.51
C GLN A 59 -6.29 4.43 -7.21
N GLY A 60 -6.16 5.05 -6.02
CA GLY A 60 -4.95 5.80 -5.67
C GLY A 60 -3.69 4.94 -5.72
N GLU A 61 -3.76 3.73 -5.17
CA GLU A 61 -2.62 2.81 -5.11
C GLU A 61 -2.27 2.20 -6.46
N VAL A 62 -3.29 1.81 -7.23
CA VAL A 62 -3.08 1.28 -8.58
C VAL A 62 -2.47 2.34 -9.50
N MET A 63 -3.00 3.57 -9.47
CA MET A 63 -2.47 4.67 -10.28
C MET A 63 -1.06 5.08 -9.86
N ALA A 64 -0.76 5.07 -8.55
CA ALA A 64 0.57 5.36 -8.05
C ALA A 64 1.60 4.32 -8.50
N LEU A 65 1.30 3.01 -8.32
CA LEU A 65 2.20 1.94 -8.79
C LEU A 65 2.35 1.92 -10.31
N ALA A 66 1.28 2.20 -11.06
CA ALA A 66 1.32 2.31 -12.51
C ALA A 66 2.19 3.50 -12.97
N SER A 67 2.12 4.63 -12.28
CA SER A 67 2.99 5.78 -12.54
C SER A 67 4.46 5.45 -12.28
N LEU A 68 4.75 4.76 -11.17
CA LEU A 68 6.11 4.27 -10.87
C LEU A 68 6.62 3.29 -11.93
N HIS A 69 5.77 2.38 -12.39
CA HIS A 69 6.09 1.44 -13.47
C HIS A 69 6.49 2.15 -14.77
N MET A 70 5.71 3.17 -15.16
CA MET A 70 5.94 3.94 -16.37
C MET A 70 7.09 4.97 -16.23
N GLY A 71 7.57 5.22 -15.00
CA GLY A 71 8.53 6.29 -14.71
C GLY A 71 7.94 7.69 -14.88
N PHE A 72 6.61 7.82 -14.74
CA PHE A 72 5.90 9.09 -14.81
C PHE A 72 5.69 9.68 -13.41
N PRO A 73 5.67 11.01 -13.26
CA PRO A 73 5.26 11.60 -12.01
C PRO A 73 3.79 11.26 -11.72
N GLN A 74 3.46 11.08 -10.45
CA GLN A 74 2.05 11.02 -10.05
C GLN A 74 1.39 12.37 -10.33
N CYS A 75 0.09 12.35 -10.64
CA CYS A 75 -0.67 13.55 -11.01
C CYS A 75 -0.09 14.30 -12.22
N ASP A 76 0.47 13.58 -13.18
CA ASP A 76 0.96 14.17 -14.41
C ASP A 76 -0.19 14.86 -15.19
N THR A 77 0.11 16.00 -15.78
CA THR A 77 -0.84 16.77 -16.60
C THR A 77 -0.61 16.58 -18.10
N ASP A 78 0.44 15.87 -18.50
CA ASP A 78 0.73 15.58 -19.91
C ASP A 78 -0.29 14.57 -20.44
N ARG A 79 -1.08 15.02 -21.42
CA ARG A 79 -2.14 14.19 -22.02
C ARG A 79 -1.61 12.93 -22.72
N ALA A 80 -0.40 13.01 -23.29
CA ALA A 80 0.19 11.84 -23.94
C ALA A 80 0.61 10.79 -22.90
N GLN A 81 1.17 11.22 -21.76
CA GLN A 81 1.52 10.33 -20.65
C GLN A 81 0.26 9.74 -20.00
N LEU A 82 -0.79 10.54 -19.79
CA LEU A 82 -2.08 10.05 -19.26
C LEU A 82 -2.74 9.04 -20.21
N SER A 83 -2.66 9.26 -21.53
CA SER A 83 -3.13 8.28 -22.52
C SER A 83 -2.33 6.99 -22.47
N ALA A 84 -0.99 7.10 -22.43
CA ALA A 84 -0.11 5.93 -22.33
C ALA A 84 -0.35 5.13 -21.04
N LEU A 85 -0.59 5.82 -19.92
CA LEU A 85 -0.95 5.20 -18.64
C LEU A 85 -2.27 4.43 -18.74
N ASN A 86 -3.31 5.03 -19.35
CA ASN A 86 -4.57 4.35 -19.60
C ASN A 86 -4.38 3.10 -20.46
N ASP A 87 -3.66 3.22 -21.58
CA ASP A 87 -3.47 2.12 -22.51
C ASP A 87 -2.71 0.96 -21.87
N MET A 88 -1.65 1.27 -21.12
CA MET A 88 -0.90 0.27 -20.33
C MET A 88 -1.80 -0.43 -19.31
N LEU A 89 -2.63 0.29 -18.58
CA LEU A 89 -3.56 -0.28 -17.61
C LEU A 89 -4.62 -1.18 -18.27
N GLN A 90 -5.15 -0.79 -19.46
CA GLN A 90 -6.10 -1.62 -20.21
C GLN A 90 -5.46 -2.92 -20.69
N ASP A 91 -4.19 -2.89 -21.11
CA ASP A 91 -3.45 -4.08 -21.48
C ASP A 91 -3.19 -4.96 -20.24
N ALA A 92 -2.71 -4.38 -19.15
CA ALA A 92 -2.44 -5.09 -17.90
C ALA A 92 -3.68 -5.79 -17.33
N LYS A 93 -4.85 -5.13 -17.39
CA LYS A 93 -6.13 -5.70 -16.95
C LYS A 93 -6.42 -7.07 -17.58
N THR A 94 -6.00 -7.30 -18.81
CA THR A 94 -6.23 -8.59 -19.50
C THR A 94 -5.55 -9.77 -18.80
N HIS A 95 -4.59 -9.49 -17.93
CA HIS A 95 -3.82 -10.47 -17.15
C HIS A 95 -4.32 -10.61 -15.69
N TRP A 96 -5.23 -9.74 -15.25
CA TRP A 96 -5.72 -9.74 -13.87
C TRP A 96 -6.94 -10.64 -13.70
N ALA A 97 -6.93 -11.43 -12.65
CA ALA A 97 -8.04 -12.30 -12.29
C ALA A 97 -9.17 -11.52 -11.59
N SER A 98 -8.82 -10.54 -10.78
CA SER A 98 -9.79 -9.80 -9.96
C SER A 98 -9.29 -8.44 -9.49
N PHE A 99 -10.26 -7.57 -9.15
CA PHE A 99 -10.08 -6.37 -8.36
C PHE A 99 -10.72 -6.61 -6.99
N ASN A 100 -9.92 -6.82 -5.95
CA ASN A 100 -10.47 -7.12 -4.63
C ASN A 100 -9.47 -6.70 -3.53
N SER A 101 -9.89 -5.78 -2.66
CA SER A 101 -9.13 -5.36 -1.49
C SER A 101 -9.48 -6.17 -0.24
N ASP A 102 -10.74 -6.60 -0.12
CA ASP A 102 -11.27 -7.16 1.13
C ASP A 102 -10.72 -8.56 1.43
N THR A 103 -10.48 -9.35 0.40
CA THR A 103 -9.99 -10.74 0.52
C THR A 103 -8.64 -10.96 -0.15
N ALA A 104 -7.85 -9.90 -0.34
CA ALA A 104 -6.54 -9.97 -1.00
C ALA A 104 -5.59 -10.99 -0.34
N LYS A 105 -5.60 -11.07 1.00
CA LYS A 105 -4.82 -12.06 1.75
C LYS A 105 -5.35 -13.48 1.53
N GLU A 106 -6.65 -13.66 1.62
CA GLU A 106 -7.31 -14.97 1.57
C GLU A 106 -7.10 -15.65 0.22
N VAL A 107 -7.22 -14.91 -0.89
CA VAL A 107 -7.04 -15.48 -2.25
C VAL A 107 -5.57 -15.86 -2.55
N LEU A 108 -4.61 -15.18 -1.92
CA LEU A 108 -3.19 -15.57 -1.96
C LEU A 108 -2.93 -16.82 -1.14
N VAL A 109 -3.45 -16.87 0.09
CA VAL A 109 -3.24 -18.01 1.01
C VAL A 109 -3.90 -19.28 0.46
N SER A 110 -5.12 -19.18 -0.09
CA SER A 110 -5.81 -20.30 -0.72
C SER A 110 -5.12 -20.80 -2.00
N GLY A 111 -4.39 -19.91 -2.70
CA GLY A 111 -3.78 -20.20 -4.00
C GLY A 111 -4.73 -19.99 -5.17
N ASP A 112 -5.84 -19.26 -4.98
CA ASP A 112 -6.72 -18.83 -6.07
C ASP A 112 -6.01 -17.86 -7.01
N VAL A 113 -5.03 -17.10 -6.48
CA VAL A 113 -4.10 -16.29 -7.24
C VAL A 113 -2.66 -16.59 -6.81
N SER A 114 -1.72 -16.38 -7.72
CA SER A 114 -0.28 -16.52 -7.45
C SER A 114 0.37 -15.19 -7.09
N VAL A 115 -0.29 -14.07 -7.42
CA VAL A 115 0.16 -12.70 -7.13
C VAL A 115 -1.02 -11.91 -6.58
N GLY A 116 -0.77 -11.13 -5.54
CA GLY A 116 -1.78 -10.21 -5.00
C GLY A 116 -1.17 -8.88 -4.62
N MET A 117 -1.69 -7.79 -5.19
CA MET A 117 -1.44 -6.46 -4.65
C MET A 117 -2.01 -6.41 -3.23
N ILE A 118 -1.21 -5.95 -2.26
CA ILE A 118 -1.50 -6.15 -0.84
C ILE A 118 -0.73 -5.14 0.03
N TYR A 119 -1.26 -4.86 1.21
CA TYR A 119 -0.58 -4.10 2.25
C TYR A 119 0.44 -4.99 3.00
N ASP A 120 1.56 -4.41 3.41
CA ASP A 120 2.67 -5.10 4.09
C ASP A 120 2.22 -5.91 5.33
N GLY A 121 1.37 -5.36 6.20
CA GLY A 121 0.87 -6.08 7.37
C GLY A 121 -0.03 -7.27 7.01
N PHE A 122 -0.84 -7.18 5.96
CA PHE A 122 -1.60 -8.32 5.45
C PHE A 122 -0.70 -9.35 4.77
N SER A 123 0.36 -8.90 4.09
CA SER A 123 1.37 -9.80 3.54
C SER A 123 2.08 -10.60 4.65
N ALA A 124 2.48 -9.94 5.74
CA ALA A 124 3.09 -10.60 6.90
C ALA A 124 2.16 -11.68 7.49
N LYS A 125 0.86 -11.41 7.57
CA LYS A 125 -0.14 -12.40 8.01
C LYS A 125 -0.29 -13.55 6.99
N ALA A 126 -0.31 -13.23 5.70
CA ALA A 126 -0.38 -14.24 4.64
C ALA A 126 0.83 -15.19 4.68
N ARG A 127 2.04 -14.63 4.82
CA ARG A 127 3.29 -15.40 4.95
C ARG A 127 3.29 -16.29 6.22
N ALA A 128 2.72 -15.82 7.32
CA ALA A 128 2.58 -16.62 8.53
C ALA A 128 1.66 -17.84 8.33
N GLU A 129 0.66 -17.74 7.47
CA GLU A 129 -0.25 -18.84 7.12
C GLU A 129 0.33 -19.73 5.99
N ARG A 130 1.06 -19.14 5.03
CA ARG A 130 1.70 -19.82 3.91
C ARG A 130 3.09 -19.25 3.65
N ALA A 131 4.12 -19.94 4.09
CA ALA A 131 5.51 -19.48 4.11
C ALA A 131 6.11 -19.15 2.72
N SER A 132 5.51 -19.65 1.65
CA SER A 132 5.92 -19.37 0.26
C SER A 132 5.47 -17.98 -0.23
N ILE A 133 4.61 -17.28 0.51
CA ILE A 133 4.19 -15.92 0.15
C ILE A 133 5.29 -14.94 0.53
N THR A 134 5.76 -14.19 -0.46
CA THR A 134 6.86 -13.22 -0.30
C THR A 134 6.41 -11.85 -0.80
N TYR A 135 6.58 -10.83 0.04
CA TYR A 135 6.31 -9.44 -0.31
C TYR A 135 7.41 -8.89 -1.21
N ALA A 136 7.03 -8.21 -2.27
CA ALA A 136 7.95 -7.65 -3.24
C ALA A 136 8.23 -6.17 -2.93
N PHE A 137 9.49 -5.77 -3.13
CA PHE A 137 9.92 -4.38 -3.13
C PHE A 137 10.48 -4.02 -4.51
N PRO A 138 9.63 -3.60 -5.45
CA PRO A 138 10.07 -3.31 -6.82
C PRO A 138 11.16 -2.24 -6.88
N THR A 139 12.09 -2.42 -7.81
CA THR A 139 13.16 -1.44 -8.07
C THR A 139 12.62 -0.12 -8.62
N GLN A 140 11.44 -0.12 -9.24
CA GLN A 140 10.74 1.09 -9.70
C GLN A 140 10.15 1.91 -8.55
N GLY A 141 9.92 1.30 -7.39
CA GLY A 141 9.32 1.91 -6.21
C GLY A 141 8.05 1.21 -5.75
N TYR A 142 7.56 1.64 -4.62
CA TYR A 142 6.34 1.14 -3.98
C TYR A 142 5.61 2.28 -3.27
N VAL A 143 4.34 2.07 -2.93
CA VAL A 143 3.55 3.07 -2.20
C VAL A 143 3.85 2.98 -0.71
N VAL A 144 3.98 4.13 -0.06
CA VAL A 144 3.98 4.25 1.40
C VAL A 144 2.81 5.10 1.86
N TRP A 145 2.29 4.81 3.03
CA TRP A 145 1.16 5.53 3.60
C TRP A 145 1.32 5.68 5.11
N MET A 146 0.58 6.64 5.66
CA MET A 146 0.52 6.90 7.09
C MET A 146 -0.92 7.20 7.48
N ASP A 147 -1.47 6.38 8.35
CA ASP A 147 -2.75 6.63 8.97
C ASP A 147 -2.61 7.63 10.11
N ASN A 148 -3.56 8.55 10.19
CA ASN A 148 -3.55 9.60 11.18
C ASN A 148 -4.90 9.66 11.89
N VAL A 149 -4.84 9.97 13.18
CA VAL A 149 -6.03 10.28 13.97
C VAL A 149 -6.28 11.77 13.90
N VAL A 150 -7.53 12.15 13.60
CA VAL A 150 -7.96 13.54 13.50
C VAL A 150 -9.22 13.78 14.33
N LEU A 151 -9.38 15.00 14.83
CA LEU A 151 -10.59 15.43 15.53
C LEU A 151 -11.35 16.42 14.64
N LEU A 152 -12.59 16.06 14.30
CA LEU A 152 -13.45 16.94 13.51
C LEU A 152 -13.85 18.21 14.30
N ASN A 153 -13.94 19.34 13.61
CA ASN A 153 -14.23 20.64 14.26
C ASN A 153 -15.59 20.67 14.97
N ASP A 154 -16.57 19.96 14.43
CA ASP A 154 -17.94 19.89 14.93
C ASP A 154 -18.25 18.61 15.72
N ALA A 155 -17.22 17.93 16.19
CA ALA A 155 -17.37 16.69 16.97
C ALA A 155 -18.23 16.95 18.22
N PRO A 156 -19.40 16.30 18.38
CA PRO A 156 -20.33 16.56 19.46
C PRO A 156 -19.80 16.11 20.83
N ASN A 157 -18.85 15.17 20.86
CA ASN A 157 -18.26 14.60 22.06
C ASN A 157 -16.74 14.83 22.10
N ARG A 158 -16.33 16.09 21.89
CA ARG A 158 -14.92 16.48 21.76
C ARG A 158 -14.02 15.95 22.87
N ASP A 159 -14.43 16.14 24.15
CA ASP A 159 -13.62 15.75 25.30
C ASP A 159 -13.44 14.22 25.39
N SER A 160 -14.45 13.45 24.99
CA SER A 160 -14.37 11.99 24.93
C SER A 160 -13.47 11.54 23.78
N ALA A 161 -13.54 12.21 22.64
CA ALA A 161 -12.68 11.93 21.50
C ALA A 161 -11.20 12.20 21.83
N ILE A 162 -10.89 13.31 22.50
CA ILE A 162 -9.51 13.61 22.95
C ILE A 162 -9.00 12.51 23.90
N LYS A 163 -9.81 12.11 24.90
CA LYS A 163 -9.43 11.03 25.82
C LYS A 163 -9.18 9.70 25.10
N PHE A 164 -9.98 9.40 24.07
CA PHE A 164 -9.76 8.21 23.26
C PHE A 164 -8.47 8.32 22.44
N MET A 165 -8.18 9.49 21.84
CA MET A 165 -6.93 9.73 21.12
C MET A 165 -5.73 9.60 22.06
N ASP A 166 -5.77 10.19 23.24
CA ASP A 166 -4.70 10.06 24.25
C ASP A 166 -4.48 8.58 24.62
N PHE A 167 -5.57 7.85 24.90
CA PHE A 167 -5.50 6.42 25.20
C PHE A 167 -4.89 5.60 24.07
N MET A 168 -5.29 5.85 22.83
CA MET A 168 -4.78 5.12 21.67
C MET A 168 -3.29 5.39 21.41
N LEU A 169 -2.81 6.58 21.78
CA LEU A 169 -1.42 6.99 21.57
C LEU A 169 -0.50 6.68 22.76
N GLU A 170 -1.02 6.09 23.81
CA GLU A 170 -0.19 5.49 24.87
C GLU A 170 0.70 4.39 24.23
N PRO A 171 2.01 4.36 24.54
CA PRO A 171 2.95 3.41 23.91
C PRO A 171 2.51 1.94 23.94
N GLU A 172 1.99 1.48 25.07
CA GLU A 172 1.51 0.10 25.22
C GLU A 172 0.27 -0.19 24.36
N ASN A 173 -0.66 0.77 24.28
CA ASN A 173 -1.91 0.59 23.54
C ASN A 173 -1.68 0.59 22.02
N ILE A 174 -0.87 1.52 21.53
CA ILE A 174 -0.56 1.56 20.09
C ILE A 174 0.32 0.36 19.68
N ALA A 175 1.20 -0.13 20.54
CA ALA A 175 1.96 -1.35 20.29
C ALA A 175 1.03 -2.56 20.15
N ALA A 176 0.00 -2.69 21.01
CA ALA A 176 -1.00 -3.75 20.88
C ALA A 176 -1.72 -3.72 19.52
N VAL A 177 -2.04 -2.52 19.01
CA VAL A 177 -2.61 -2.36 17.66
C VAL A 177 -1.64 -2.82 16.59
N SER A 178 -0.36 -2.39 16.66
CA SER A 178 0.66 -2.78 15.69
C SER A 178 0.98 -4.28 15.74
N ASN A 179 1.02 -4.89 16.92
CA ASN A 179 1.19 -6.33 17.07
C ASN A 179 0.06 -7.11 16.39
N TYR A 180 -1.19 -6.62 16.49
CA TYR A 180 -2.33 -7.22 15.81
C TYR A 180 -2.34 -6.96 14.31
N ALA A 181 -2.13 -5.70 13.90
CA ALA A 181 -2.24 -5.27 12.50
C ALA A 181 -1.01 -5.65 11.67
N ARG A 182 0.16 -5.78 12.31
CA ARG A 182 1.48 -6.05 11.71
C ARG A 182 2.02 -4.85 10.91
N TYR A 183 1.55 -3.64 11.20
CA TYR A 183 2.02 -2.39 10.60
C TYR A 183 3.01 -1.67 11.51
N GLY A 184 3.80 -0.78 10.91
CA GLY A 184 4.64 0.16 11.65
C GLY A 184 3.81 1.14 12.48
N LEU A 185 4.38 1.66 13.54
CA LEU A 185 3.71 2.63 14.41
C LEU A 185 4.35 4.01 14.33
N GLY A 186 3.50 5.04 14.52
CA GLY A 186 3.90 6.44 14.47
C GLY A 186 4.23 7.06 15.83
N VAL A 187 4.24 6.27 16.91
CA VAL A 187 4.40 6.75 18.29
C VAL A 187 5.75 6.34 18.88
N THR A 188 6.49 7.32 19.39
CA THR A 188 7.79 7.07 20.04
C THR A 188 7.61 6.37 21.38
N GLY A 189 8.53 5.45 21.71
CA GLY A 189 8.55 4.72 22.99
C GLY A 189 7.71 3.45 23.01
N ALA A 190 6.99 3.11 21.95
CA ALA A 190 6.20 1.89 21.89
C ALA A 190 7.02 0.63 21.55
N GLY A 191 8.30 0.79 21.17
CA GLY A 191 9.16 -0.33 20.76
C GLY A 191 9.33 -1.45 21.80
N ASP A 192 9.34 -1.09 23.10
CA ASP A 192 9.49 -2.05 24.19
C ASP A 192 8.26 -2.97 24.36
N PHE A 193 7.13 -2.62 23.78
CA PHE A 193 5.87 -3.35 23.85
C PHE A 193 5.55 -4.10 22.55
N LEU A 194 6.40 -4.00 21.54
CA LEU A 194 6.21 -4.70 20.28
C LEU A 194 6.60 -6.18 20.39
N ASP A 195 5.91 -7.03 19.65
CA ASP A 195 6.33 -8.40 19.43
C ASP A 195 7.75 -8.43 18.86
N PRO A 196 8.65 -9.29 19.35
CA PRO A 196 10.06 -9.28 18.96
C PRO A 196 10.30 -9.46 17.46
N ASP A 197 9.39 -10.13 16.75
CA ASP A 197 9.48 -10.38 15.31
C ASP A 197 9.02 -9.19 14.46
N LEU A 198 8.24 -8.26 15.02
CA LEU A 198 7.69 -7.14 14.26
C LEU A 198 8.77 -6.23 13.68
N ALA A 199 9.82 -5.95 14.46
CA ALA A 199 10.94 -5.13 14.02
C ALA A 199 11.78 -5.75 12.88
N THR A 200 11.66 -7.06 12.67
CA THR A 200 12.42 -7.85 11.70
C THR A 200 11.58 -8.40 10.55
N LEU A 201 10.31 -8.02 10.47
CA LEU A 201 9.44 -8.43 9.37
C LEU A 201 10.05 -8.00 8.03
N PRO A 202 10.29 -8.92 7.09
CA PRO A 202 10.80 -8.57 5.78
C PRO A 202 9.88 -7.58 5.04
N GLU A 203 8.58 -7.64 5.28
CA GLU A 203 7.58 -6.75 4.70
C GLU A 203 7.72 -5.27 5.15
N SER A 204 8.34 -5.02 6.31
CA SER A 204 8.58 -3.68 6.85
C SER A 204 10.05 -3.24 6.75
N ASN A 205 10.90 -4.10 6.19
CA ASN A 205 12.35 -3.86 6.06
C ASN A 205 12.77 -3.98 4.59
N PRO A 206 12.55 -2.95 3.77
CA PRO A 206 12.92 -2.98 2.36
C PRO A 206 14.43 -3.19 2.18
N PRO A 207 14.85 -4.06 1.23
CA PRO A 207 16.26 -4.26 0.94
C PRO A 207 16.87 -3.00 0.29
N GLU A 208 18.21 -2.88 0.32
CA GLU A 208 18.93 -1.76 -0.31
C GLU A 208 18.66 -1.63 -1.82
N THR A 209 18.23 -2.71 -2.46
CA THR A 209 17.88 -2.74 -3.89
C THR A 209 16.47 -2.28 -4.19
N ALA A 210 15.65 -2.04 -3.18
CA ALA A 210 14.30 -1.53 -3.36
C ALA A 210 14.31 -0.15 -4.01
N GLY A 211 13.32 0.14 -4.83
CA GLY A 211 13.03 1.50 -5.27
C GLY A 211 12.56 2.37 -4.11
N ALA A 212 12.41 3.65 -4.37
CA ALA A 212 11.94 4.58 -3.33
C ALA A 212 10.47 4.33 -2.97
N GLY A 213 10.17 4.40 -1.68
CA GLY A 213 8.79 4.51 -1.22
C GLY A 213 8.22 5.89 -1.56
N ALA A 214 7.01 5.94 -2.11
CA ALA A 214 6.35 7.17 -2.50
C ALA A 214 4.94 7.26 -1.89
N PHE A 215 4.60 8.40 -1.29
CA PHE A 215 3.22 8.70 -0.91
C PHE A 215 2.35 8.90 -2.15
N ILE A 216 1.07 8.55 -2.02
CA ILE A 216 0.08 8.90 -3.03
C ILE A 216 -0.06 10.42 -3.08
N ALA A 217 0.16 10.99 -4.26
CA ALA A 217 0.03 12.42 -4.46
C ALA A 217 -1.45 12.85 -4.51
N VAL A 218 -1.73 14.05 -4.03
CA VAL A 218 -3.04 14.68 -4.19
C VAL A 218 -3.03 15.48 -5.49
N CYS A 219 -3.83 15.05 -6.45
CA CYS A 219 -3.94 15.71 -7.75
C CYS A 219 -4.82 16.98 -7.67
N ASP A 220 -4.61 17.90 -8.61
CA ASP A 220 -5.61 18.93 -8.87
C ASP A 220 -6.92 18.33 -9.42
N GLU A 221 -8.01 19.10 -9.36
CA GLU A 221 -9.34 18.64 -9.74
C GLU A 221 -9.41 18.13 -11.20
N ALA A 222 -8.69 18.78 -12.11
CA ALA A 222 -8.71 18.43 -13.51
C ALA A 222 -7.99 17.10 -13.77
N THR A 223 -6.83 16.90 -13.14
CA THR A 223 -6.07 15.66 -13.22
C THR A 223 -6.79 14.51 -12.51
N GLN A 224 -7.39 14.79 -11.34
CA GLN A 224 -8.21 13.81 -10.63
C GLN A 224 -9.37 13.31 -11.50
N ALA A 225 -10.07 14.20 -12.21
CA ALA A 225 -11.15 13.80 -13.10
C ALA A 225 -10.68 12.88 -14.24
N VAL A 226 -9.45 13.05 -14.74
CA VAL A 226 -8.86 12.13 -15.72
C VAL A 226 -8.55 10.77 -15.09
N TYR A 227 -7.99 10.75 -13.89
CA TYR A 227 -7.75 9.51 -13.15
C TYR A 227 -9.04 8.75 -12.88
N ASP A 228 -10.12 9.45 -12.49
CA ASP A 228 -11.44 8.87 -12.29
C ASP A 228 -12.01 8.25 -13.57
N GLN A 229 -11.77 8.90 -14.72
CA GLN A 229 -12.17 8.35 -16.01
C GLN A 229 -11.36 7.11 -16.38
N ILE A 230 -10.04 7.13 -16.20
CA ILE A 230 -9.16 5.96 -16.42
C ILE A 230 -9.63 4.80 -15.54
N TRP A 231 -9.86 5.06 -14.26
CA TRP A 231 -10.33 4.05 -13.30
C TRP A 231 -11.69 3.47 -13.68
N THR A 232 -12.63 4.33 -14.08
CA THR A 232 -13.96 3.90 -14.56
C THR A 232 -13.82 3.00 -15.77
N ASN A 233 -12.99 3.37 -16.74
CA ASN A 233 -12.74 2.56 -17.93
C ASN A 233 -12.08 1.23 -17.59
N LEU A 234 -11.17 1.24 -16.60
CA LEU A 234 -10.47 0.03 -16.14
C LEU A 234 -11.42 -0.96 -15.47
N LYS A 235 -12.46 -0.49 -14.77
CA LYS A 235 -13.44 -1.33 -14.07
C LYS A 235 -14.55 -1.88 -14.96
N ASN A 236 -14.76 -1.31 -16.17
CA ASN A 236 -15.73 -1.75 -17.16
C ASN A 236 -15.13 -2.77 -18.16
#